data_96c70668ad71c5735405fa4d054d5714
#
_entry.id   96c70668ad71c5735405fa4d054d5714
#
_cell.length_a   1.000
_cell.length_b   1.000
_cell.length_c   1.000
_cell.angle_alpha   90.00
_cell.angle_beta   90.00
_cell.angle_gamma   90.00
#
_symmetry.space_group_name_H-M   'P 1'
#
loop_
_entity.id
_entity.type
_entity.pdbx_description
1 polymer ?
#
loop_
_entity_poly.entity_id
_entity_poly.type
_entity_poly.pdbx_seq_one_letter_code
_entity_poly.pdbx_strand_id
1 'polypeptide(L)'
;MPKQFIYRATTLALMAFSTPIFATTFAWTSAGDILTFDIHAQNENLNNAACSAVYEGLVRWNSEMKIEPALATSWKRVPEGFLFEIRKNVRFHEGQTLTADDVVFSIQRALSSRSQFKNSTTGIVGVKKTGPYEVLVKTVNGSPVIINQMADLRIMNRQWAQTHAAIEPQDYINKKEAYAARHANGTGPFMLQSREVDVKTVFKAFDGWWDQAKRRGNVTEVVYMPIQSAATRTAALLSGQVQFVLDPATQDLGRLKASPDVKVLEGPENRTVMISLDQMRDVSPYVTDKDGKPLKANPFKDVRVRQALSYGVNRTGLVRSVMRGSAVATGSIVMRKIAGWDKDAAAVPEYNPAKAKALLSEAGYPSGFAFTLDCPNNRWINDEAVCKALASMWAKIGLTVRVNSMPRSQYFPKVLSFDTSAGMVGWGISTFDALYGLQSLSQTFDAKTGNGISNIGRISNAKMDALIGAVKGEENPDKRTDLMREALRLERDQMLHIPLYEQMIPWAMRKNVTVIHRPDNRLMLDAVTVK
;
A
#
# COMPACT_ATOMS: atom_id res chain seq x y z
N MET A 1 -2.42 -26.97 89.49
CA MET A 1 -2.87 -27.52 88.19
C MET A 1 -3.13 -26.38 87.24
N PRO A 2 -2.33 -26.15 86.22
CA PRO A 2 -2.58 -25.08 85.20
C PRO A 2 -3.40 -25.61 84.02
N LYS A 3 -4.40 -24.83 83.65
CA LYS A 3 -5.26 -25.09 82.47
C LYS A 3 -4.52 -24.72 81.20
N GLN A 4 -4.33 -25.67 80.31
CA GLN A 4 -3.82 -25.44 78.95
C GLN A 4 -4.94 -24.88 78.08
N PHE A 5 -4.73 -23.71 77.46
CA PHE A 5 -5.52 -23.11 76.37
C PHE A 5 -4.98 -23.61 75.04
N ILE A 6 -5.79 -24.36 74.28
CA ILE A 6 -5.49 -24.78 72.90
C ILE A 6 -6.04 -23.71 71.95
N TYR A 7 -5.13 -22.95 71.28
CA TYR A 7 -5.48 -22.09 70.17
C TYR A 7 -5.64 -22.96 68.89
N ARG A 8 -6.84 -23.03 68.36
CA ARG A 8 -7.06 -23.57 67.02
C ARG A 8 -6.83 -22.42 66.01
N ALA A 9 -5.77 -22.51 65.22
CA ALA A 9 -5.53 -21.64 64.08
C ALA A 9 -6.39 -22.13 62.91
N THR A 10 -7.40 -21.35 62.51
CA THR A 10 -8.20 -21.59 61.30
C THR A 10 -7.50 -21.00 60.11
N THR A 11 -6.89 -21.83 59.29
CA THR A 11 -6.25 -21.43 58.00
C THR A 11 -7.33 -21.17 56.99
N LEU A 12 -7.58 -19.89 56.66
CA LEU A 12 -8.47 -19.53 55.55
C LEU A 12 -7.72 -19.72 54.21
N ALA A 13 -8.07 -20.79 53.48
CA ALA A 13 -7.55 -20.99 52.13
C ALA A 13 -8.28 -20.00 51.16
N LEU A 14 -7.60 -18.98 50.70
CA LEU A 14 -8.07 -18.16 49.58
C LEU A 14 -8.02 -18.99 48.31
N MET A 15 -9.18 -19.51 47.87
CA MET A 15 -9.35 -20.03 46.51
C MET A 15 -9.38 -18.85 45.55
N ALA A 16 -8.29 -18.66 44.82
CA ALA A 16 -8.26 -17.79 43.67
C ALA A 16 -9.13 -18.40 42.57
N PHE A 17 -10.35 -17.90 42.42
CA PHE A 17 -11.18 -18.18 41.24
C PHE A 17 -10.52 -17.55 40.03
N SER A 18 -9.76 -18.34 39.26
CA SER A 18 -9.39 -17.96 37.90
C SER A 18 -10.67 -17.96 37.04
N THR A 19 -11.23 -16.79 36.78
CA THR A 19 -12.29 -16.64 35.77
C THR A 19 -11.74 -17.15 34.44
N PRO A 20 -12.45 -18.09 33.76
CA PRO A 20 -12.03 -18.53 32.44
C PRO A 20 -12.04 -17.29 31.53
N ILE A 21 -10.88 -16.90 31.00
CA ILE A 21 -10.76 -15.92 29.95
C ILE A 21 -11.32 -16.61 28.70
N PHE A 22 -12.59 -16.35 28.36
CA PHE A 22 -13.15 -16.81 27.10
C PHE A 22 -12.36 -16.19 25.95
N ALA A 23 -11.90 -17.03 25.03
CA ALA A 23 -11.21 -16.58 23.83
C ALA A 23 -12.15 -15.66 23.03
N THR A 24 -11.74 -14.42 22.81
CA THR A 24 -12.46 -13.49 21.94
C THR A 24 -11.99 -13.72 20.51
N THR A 25 -12.78 -14.45 19.72
CA THR A 25 -12.48 -14.73 18.32
C THR A 25 -12.99 -13.62 17.42
N PHE A 26 -12.15 -13.19 16.49
CA PHE A 26 -12.48 -12.23 15.44
C PHE A 26 -12.32 -12.87 14.07
N ALA A 27 -13.44 -13.08 13.35
CA ALA A 27 -13.46 -13.63 12.00
C ALA A 27 -13.60 -12.53 10.95
N TRP A 28 -12.72 -12.52 9.93
CA TRP A 28 -12.77 -11.53 8.87
C TRP A 28 -12.43 -12.11 7.51
N THR A 29 -12.76 -11.37 6.43
CA THR A 29 -12.60 -11.82 5.05
C THR A 29 -12.19 -10.70 4.11
N SER A 30 -11.61 -11.09 3.00
CA SER A 30 -11.32 -10.29 1.81
C SER A 30 -11.47 -11.16 0.56
N ALA A 31 -11.37 -10.56 -0.63
CA ALA A 31 -11.50 -11.26 -1.91
C ALA A 31 -10.36 -12.23 -2.22
N GLY A 32 -9.14 -11.96 -1.73
CA GLY A 32 -7.95 -12.76 -2.00
C GLY A 32 -7.47 -13.55 -0.78
N ASP A 33 -6.67 -14.61 -1.01
CA ASP A 33 -5.95 -15.26 0.10
C ASP A 33 -4.63 -14.54 0.41
N ILE A 34 -4.11 -14.77 1.62
CA ILE A 34 -2.75 -14.40 2.02
C ILE A 34 -1.78 -15.27 1.22
N LEU A 35 -0.81 -14.68 0.52
CA LEU A 35 0.02 -15.42 -0.42
C LEU A 35 1.13 -16.23 0.25
N THR A 36 1.76 -15.64 1.28
CA THR A 36 2.90 -16.26 1.99
C THR A 36 3.18 -15.51 3.30
N PHE A 37 3.71 -16.21 4.31
CA PHE A 37 4.29 -15.58 5.51
C PHE A 37 5.80 -15.35 5.40
N ASP A 38 6.41 -15.68 4.27
CA ASP A 38 7.77 -15.26 3.97
C ASP A 38 7.80 -13.76 3.65
N ILE A 39 8.24 -12.97 4.63
CA ILE A 39 8.10 -11.50 4.68
C ILE A 39 8.76 -10.73 3.54
N HIS A 40 9.67 -11.32 2.78
CA HIS A 40 10.36 -10.66 1.67
C HIS A 40 10.02 -11.26 0.29
N ALA A 41 9.20 -12.31 0.26
CA ALA A 41 8.85 -13.02 -0.97
C ALA A 41 7.72 -12.37 -1.76
N GLN A 42 6.83 -11.59 -1.09
CA GLN A 42 5.71 -10.91 -1.73
C GLN A 42 5.46 -9.53 -1.13
N ASN A 43 5.34 -8.52 -2.00
CA ASN A 43 5.02 -7.14 -1.62
C ASN A 43 3.61 -6.77 -2.13
N GLU A 44 2.59 -7.41 -1.57
CA GLU A 44 1.17 -7.18 -1.86
C GLU A 44 0.46 -6.74 -0.57
N ASN A 45 -0.55 -5.85 -0.68
CA ASN A 45 -1.08 -5.14 0.49
C ASN A 45 -1.76 -6.06 1.52
N LEU A 46 -2.61 -7.01 1.09
CA LEU A 46 -3.25 -7.96 1.99
C LEU A 46 -2.22 -8.87 2.68
N ASN A 47 -1.21 -9.31 1.91
CA ASN A 47 -0.10 -10.09 2.43
C ASN A 47 0.71 -9.32 3.48
N ASN A 48 1.03 -8.05 3.16
CA ASN A 48 1.73 -7.16 4.09
C ASN A 48 0.91 -6.88 5.37
N ALA A 49 -0.42 -6.74 5.24
CA ALA A 49 -1.32 -6.56 6.38
C ALA A 49 -1.31 -7.79 7.30
N ALA A 50 -1.43 -8.99 6.75
CA ALA A 50 -1.37 -10.23 7.53
C ALA A 50 0.01 -10.44 8.19
N CYS A 51 1.09 -10.23 7.44
CA CYS A 51 2.45 -10.32 7.98
C CYS A 51 2.71 -9.29 9.10
N SER A 52 2.06 -8.11 9.09
CA SER A 52 2.22 -7.10 10.15
C SER A 52 1.64 -7.49 11.50
N ALA A 53 0.78 -8.50 11.57
CA ALA A 53 0.33 -9.06 12.83
C ALA A 53 1.39 -9.94 13.50
N VAL A 54 2.28 -10.52 12.70
CA VAL A 54 3.27 -11.54 13.11
C VAL A 54 4.67 -10.96 13.22
N TYR A 55 5.05 -10.07 12.32
CA TYR A 55 6.40 -9.49 12.22
C TYR A 55 6.38 -7.98 12.35
N GLU A 56 7.41 -7.41 12.95
CA GLU A 56 7.56 -5.97 13.13
C GLU A 56 8.82 -5.45 12.42
N GLY A 57 8.81 -4.16 12.07
CA GLY A 57 9.96 -3.42 11.56
C GLY A 57 10.75 -2.72 12.67
N LEU A 58 11.82 -2.02 12.32
CA LEU A 58 12.58 -1.18 13.26
C LEU A 58 11.72 -0.02 13.77
N VAL A 59 10.88 0.52 12.91
CA VAL A 59 9.88 1.55 13.22
C VAL A 59 8.52 1.07 12.74
N ARG A 60 7.44 1.75 13.14
CA ARG A 60 6.08 1.45 12.66
C ARG A 60 5.27 2.72 12.39
N TRP A 61 4.26 2.59 11.58
CA TRP A 61 3.23 3.61 11.40
C TRP A 61 2.18 3.51 12.51
N ASN A 62 1.96 4.59 13.24
CA ASN A 62 0.86 4.65 14.20
C ASN A 62 -0.51 4.87 13.51
N SER A 63 -1.58 5.00 14.30
CA SER A 63 -2.94 5.22 13.77
C SER A 63 -3.12 6.53 13.01
N GLU A 64 -2.24 7.51 13.22
CA GLU A 64 -2.24 8.80 12.53
C GLU A 64 -1.31 8.82 11.31
N MET A 65 -0.71 7.66 10.95
CA MET A 65 0.29 7.52 9.88
C MET A 65 1.54 8.37 10.12
N LYS A 66 1.97 8.45 11.38
CA LYS A 66 3.28 8.99 11.78
C LYS A 66 4.20 7.85 12.17
N ILE A 67 5.49 8.01 11.84
CA ILE A 67 6.51 7.04 12.27
C ILE A 67 6.74 7.15 13.77
N GLU A 68 6.78 5.99 14.42
CA GLU A 68 7.15 5.86 15.82
C GLU A 68 8.13 4.70 16.03
N PRO A 69 8.92 4.69 17.14
CA PRO A 69 9.79 3.59 17.51
C PRO A 69 9.03 2.26 17.65
N ALA A 70 9.64 1.15 17.14
CA ALA A 70 9.16 -0.21 17.35
C ALA A 70 10.31 -1.10 17.84
N LEU A 71 10.89 -1.98 17.02
CA LEU A 71 12.04 -2.79 17.41
C LEU A 71 13.32 -1.96 17.59
N ALA A 72 13.41 -0.76 17.01
CA ALA A 72 14.38 0.25 17.39
C ALA A 72 13.76 1.20 18.42
N THR A 73 14.54 1.58 19.45
CA THR A 73 14.15 2.57 20.47
C THR A 73 14.42 3.99 20.00
N SER A 74 15.49 4.15 19.19
CA SER A 74 15.92 5.43 18.62
C SER A 74 16.72 5.19 17.35
N TRP A 75 16.93 6.27 16.59
CA TRP A 75 17.84 6.31 15.45
C TRP A 75 18.48 7.70 15.34
N LYS A 76 19.66 7.73 14.77
CA LYS A 76 20.33 8.99 14.44
C LYS A 76 21.01 8.90 13.08
N ARG A 77 21.05 10.02 12.38
CA ARG A 77 21.81 10.15 11.15
C ARG A 77 23.30 10.19 11.45
N VAL A 78 24.07 9.49 10.63
CA VAL A 78 25.54 9.53 10.62
C VAL A 78 26.02 9.66 9.17
N PRO A 79 27.28 10.03 8.90
CA PRO A 79 27.75 10.23 7.52
C PRO A 79 27.51 9.04 6.58
N GLU A 80 27.57 7.81 7.08
CA GLU A 80 27.38 6.58 6.29
C GLU A 80 25.90 6.14 6.14
N GLY A 81 24.95 6.78 6.84
CA GLY A 81 23.54 6.39 6.83
C GLY A 81 22.82 6.66 8.15
N PHE A 82 22.13 5.65 8.66
CA PHE A 82 21.38 5.74 9.93
C PHE A 82 21.80 4.65 10.91
N LEU A 83 22.12 5.08 12.13
CA LEU A 83 22.44 4.21 13.26
C LEU A 83 21.19 4.00 14.09
N PHE A 84 20.78 2.74 14.26
CA PHE A 84 19.60 2.35 15.02
C PHE A 84 20.02 1.67 16.33
N GLU A 85 19.40 2.08 17.44
CA GLU A 85 19.49 1.39 18.72
C GLU A 85 18.35 0.37 18.83
N ILE A 86 18.68 -0.92 18.99
CA ILE A 86 17.72 -2.01 18.99
C ILE A 86 17.19 -2.24 20.42
N ARG A 87 15.88 -2.44 20.53
CA ARG A 87 15.19 -2.71 21.80
C ARG A 87 15.67 -4.01 22.41
N LYS A 88 16.04 -3.95 23.69
CA LYS A 88 16.42 -5.11 24.49
C LYS A 88 15.20 -5.86 25.00
N ASN A 89 15.38 -7.14 25.36
CA ASN A 89 14.36 -8.01 25.96
C ASN A 89 13.11 -8.25 25.09
N VAL A 90 13.21 -8.06 23.77
CA VAL A 90 12.18 -8.49 22.83
C VAL A 90 12.36 -9.97 22.54
N ARG A 91 11.26 -10.75 22.60
CA ARG A 91 11.25 -12.17 22.28
C ARG A 91 10.52 -12.43 20.98
N PHE A 92 11.07 -13.33 20.19
CA PHE A 92 10.34 -13.98 19.10
C PHE A 92 9.29 -14.95 19.65
N HIS A 93 8.32 -15.33 18.83
CA HIS A 93 7.22 -16.22 19.23
C HIS A 93 7.68 -17.57 19.78
N GLU A 94 8.79 -18.11 19.27
CA GLU A 94 9.40 -19.36 19.75
C GLU A 94 10.44 -19.15 20.87
N GLY A 95 10.50 -17.94 21.47
CA GLY A 95 11.25 -17.65 22.67
C GLY A 95 12.66 -17.11 22.49
N GLN A 96 13.22 -17.10 21.26
CA GLN A 96 14.54 -16.50 20.99
C GLN A 96 14.54 -15.00 21.29
N THR A 97 15.66 -14.44 21.74
CA THR A 97 15.81 -13.01 21.99
C THR A 97 16.25 -12.29 20.72
N LEU A 98 15.60 -11.16 20.39
CA LEU A 98 15.99 -10.27 19.30
C LEU A 98 17.38 -9.67 19.56
N THR A 99 18.23 -9.68 18.54
CA THR A 99 19.56 -9.06 18.54
C THR A 99 19.83 -8.30 17.24
N ALA A 100 20.94 -7.57 17.21
CA ALA A 100 21.41 -6.90 16.00
C ALA A 100 21.67 -7.88 14.83
N ASP A 101 21.98 -9.16 15.11
CA ASP A 101 22.22 -10.18 14.09
C ASP A 101 20.94 -10.51 13.29
N ASP A 102 19.78 -10.52 13.96
CA ASP A 102 18.47 -10.73 13.31
C ASP A 102 18.12 -9.56 12.39
N VAL A 103 18.42 -8.34 12.81
CA VAL A 103 18.20 -7.12 12.03
C VAL A 103 19.09 -7.10 10.78
N VAL A 104 20.40 -7.36 10.95
CA VAL A 104 21.36 -7.42 9.84
C VAL A 104 20.93 -8.48 8.84
N PHE A 105 20.60 -9.70 9.30
CA PHE A 105 20.11 -10.79 8.48
C PHE A 105 18.87 -10.37 7.67
N SER A 106 17.87 -9.80 8.32
CA SER A 106 16.60 -9.46 7.69
C SER A 106 16.74 -8.37 6.62
N ILE A 107 17.55 -7.34 6.88
CA ILE A 107 17.81 -6.29 5.89
C ILE A 107 18.63 -6.84 4.71
N GLN A 108 19.65 -7.67 4.95
CA GLN A 108 20.41 -8.33 3.88
C GLN A 108 19.50 -9.21 3.02
N ARG A 109 18.59 -9.95 3.66
CA ARG A 109 17.60 -10.78 2.98
C ARG A 109 16.64 -9.94 2.12
N ALA A 110 16.21 -8.78 2.59
CA ALA A 110 15.39 -7.84 1.82
C ALA A 110 16.15 -7.23 0.61
N LEU A 111 17.47 -7.09 0.71
CA LEU A 111 18.35 -6.62 -0.37
C LEU A 111 18.65 -7.71 -1.42
N SER A 112 18.42 -8.99 -1.11
CA SER A 112 18.77 -10.12 -1.99
C SER A 112 18.03 -10.07 -3.34
N SER A 113 18.56 -10.77 -4.35
CA SER A 113 18.00 -10.77 -5.71
C SER A 113 16.57 -11.31 -5.78
N ARG A 114 16.20 -12.26 -4.91
CA ARG A 114 14.87 -12.88 -4.85
C ARG A 114 13.81 -12.03 -4.16
N SER A 115 14.22 -11.00 -3.40
CA SER A 115 13.30 -10.17 -2.65
C SER A 115 12.39 -9.34 -3.57
N GLN A 116 11.10 -9.29 -3.22
CA GLN A 116 10.10 -8.42 -3.87
C GLN A 116 10.01 -7.04 -3.21
N PHE A 117 10.90 -6.72 -2.25
CA PHE A 117 10.93 -5.45 -1.53
C PHE A 117 11.95 -4.44 -2.09
N LYS A 118 12.29 -4.53 -3.38
CA LYS A 118 13.26 -3.63 -4.03
C LYS A 118 12.92 -2.15 -3.85
N ASN A 119 11.64 -1.78 -3.99
CA ASN A 119 11.21 -0.39 -3.78
C ASN A 119 11.41 0.06 -2.32
N SER A 120 11.23 -0.85 -1.36
CA SER A 120 11.43 -0.56 0.07
C SER A 120 12.89 -0.60 0.52
N THR A 121 13.81 -1.02 -0.35
CA THR A 121 15.26 -1.03 -0.09
C THR A 121 16.01 0.00 -0.93
N THR A 122 15.31 0.79 -1.73
CA THR A 122 15.93 1.84 -2.57
C THR A 122 16.74 2.81 -1.72
N GLY A 123 17.99 3.05 -2.10
CA GLY A 123 18.91 3.90 -1.36
C GLY A 123 19.65 3.22 -0.21
N ILE A 124 19.32 2.00 0.14
CA ILE A 124 20.10 1.18 1.10
C ILE A 124 21.18 0.43 0.34
N VAL A 125 22.44 0.63 0.73
CA VAL A 125 23.61 -0.02 0.11
C VAL A 125 24.24 -1.10 0.98
N GLY A 126 23.76 -1.24 2.20
CA GLY A 126 24.24 -2.28 3.10
C GLY A 126 23.77 -2.08 4.53
N VAL A 127 24.09 -3.05 5.37
CA VAL A 127 23.79 -3.05 6.79
C VAL A 127 24.93 -3.68 7.56
N LYS A 128 25.28 -3.12 8.72
CA LYS A 128 26.38 -3.58 9.57
C LYS A 128 25.98 -3.56 11.03
N LYS A 129 26.28 -4.63 11.75
CA LYS A 129 26.25 -4.67 13.20
C LYS A 129 27.39 -3.81 13.75
N THR A 130 27.11 -2.86 14.62
CA THR A 130 28.08 -2.00 15.31
C THR A 130 28.16 -2.31 16.81
N GLY A 131 27.14 -2.98 17.35
CA GLY A 131 27.09 -3.45 18.72
C GLY A 131 26.07 -4.58 18.88
N PRO A 132 25.95 -5.21 20.07
CA PRO A 132 24.98 -6.30 20.31
C PRO A 132 23.52 -5.88 20.03
N TYR A 133 23.22 -4.59 20.24
CA TYR A 133 21.91 -3.96 20.03
C TYR A 133 22.03 -2.66 19.23
N GLU A 134 22.99 -2.58 18.33
CA GLU A 134 23.20 -1.41 17.48
C GLU A 134 23.50 -1.82 16.05
N VAL A 135 22.82 -1.18 15.07
CA VAL A 135 22.91 -1.50 13.65
C VAL A 135 23.03 -0.23 12.83
N LEU A 136 24.02 -0.19 11.95
CA LEU A 136 24.19 0.85 10.94
C LEU A 136 23.57 0.39 9.62
N VAL A 137 22.52 1.08 9.17
CA VAL A 137 21.97 0.95 7.81
C VAL A 137 22.68 1.96 6.93
N LYS A 138 23.51 1.47 6.00
CA LYS A 138 24.28 2.29 5.07
C LYS A 138 23.41 2.73 3.90
N THR A 139 23.50 4.01 3.54
CA THR A 139 22.64 4.60 2.52
C THR A 139 23.41 5.45 1.53
N VAL A 140 22.90 5.54 0.31
CA VAL A 140 23.34 6.54 -0.65
C VAL A 140 22.66 7.87 -0.30
N ASN A 141 23.45 8.93 -0.12
CA ASN A 141 22.98 10.31 0.09
C ASN A 141 22.04 10.54 1.28
N GLY A 142 21.97 9.60 2.24
CA GLY A 142 21.28 9.80 3.51
C GLY A 142 19.82 10.22 3.44
N SER A 143 19.08 9.77 2.43
CA SER A 143 17.68 10.14 2.23
C SER A 143 16.82 9.89 3.47
N PRO A 144 16.06 10.89 3.99
CA PRO A 144 15.22 10.75 5.17
C PRO A 144 14.08 9.72 4.99
N VAL A 145 13.73 9.36 3.76
CA VAL A 145 12.71 8.33 3.44
C VAL A 145 13.10 6.94 3.93
N ILE A 146 14.40 6.70 4.16
CA ILE A 146 14.91 5.42 4.68
C ILE A 146 14.22 5.02 5.99
N ILE A 147 13.97 5.98 6.89
CA ILE A 147 13.28 5.68 8.16
C ILE A 147 11.86 5.14 7.88
N ASN A 148 11.14 5.73 6.93
CA ASN A 148 9.80 5.28 6.55
C ASN A 148 9.81 3.88 5.93
N GLN A 149 10.85 3.56 5.16
CA GLN A 149 11.05 2.23 4.57
C GLN A 149 11.26 1.16 5.63
N MET A 150 11.91 1.49 6.76
CA MET A 150 12.13 0.56 7.87
C MET A 150 10.83 0.07 8.54
N ALA A 151 9.71 0.73 8.32
CA ALA A 151 8.40 0.26 8.81
C ALA A 151 7.88 -0.97 8.03
N ASP A 152 8.24 -1.10 6.76
CA ASP A 152 7.84 -2.23 5.91
C ASP A 152 8.92 -3.32 5.81
N LEU A 153 10.18 -3.02 6.18
CA LEU A 153 11.26 -4.01 6.26
C LEU A 153 11.19 -4.72 7.62
N ARG A 154 10.46 -5.84 7.63
CA ARG A 154 10.20 -6.61 8.86
C ARG A 154 11.38 -7.50 9.23
N ILE A 155 11.48 -7.81 10.52
CA ILE A 155 12.57 -8.58 11.10
C ILE A 155 12.13 -10.02 11.33
N MET A 156 12.94 -10.97 10.87
CA MET A 156 12.82 -12.42 11.02
C MET A 156 13.95 -12.94 11.91
N ASN A 157 13.69 -13.95 12.71
CA ASN A 157 14.74 -14.58 13.50
C ASN A 157 15.73 -15.33 12.60
N ARG A 158 17.01 -14.98 12.72
CA ARG A 158 18.10 -15.56 11.88
C ARG A 158 18.26 -17.05 12.11
N GLN A 159 18.27 -17.50 13.36
CA GLN A 159 18.46 -18.90 13.71
C GLN A 159 17.29 -19.75 13.19
N TRP A 160 16.08 -19.29 13.38
CA TRP A 160 14.88 -19.93 12.83
C TRP A 160 14.96 -20.07 11.32
N ALA A 161 15.35 -19.00 10.62
CA ALA A 161 15.49 -19.02 9.17
C ALA A 161 16.57 -20.03 8.69
N GLN A 162 17.65 -20.17 9.44
CA GLN A 162 18.70 -21.18 9.17
C GLN A 162 18.16 -22.60 9.36
N THR A 163 17.48 -22.86 10.47
CA THR A 163 16.90 -24.18 10.80
C THR A 163 15.88 -24.65 9.76
N HIS A 164 15.11 -23.71 9.20
CA HIS A 164 14.00 -24.03 8.30
C HIS A 164 14.29 -23.72 6.82
N ALA A 165 15.56 -23.61 6.42
CA ALA A 165 15.98 -23.32 5.05
C ALA A 165 15.34 -22.06 4.43
N ALA A 166 15.09 -21.03 5.27
CA ALA A 166 14.47 -19.76 4.91
C ALA A 166 15.48 -18.58 4.86
N ILE A 167 16.77 -18.86 4.65
CA ILE A 167 17.83 -17.84 4.55
C ILE A 167 17.54 -16.88 3.38
N GLU A 168 17.21 -17.44 2.22
CA GLU A 168 16.77 -16.67 1.06
C GLU A 168 15.24 -16.54 1.02
N PRO A 169 14.69 -15.45 0.47
CA PRO A 169 13.26 -15.36 0.22
C PRO A 169 12.78 -16.51 -0.69
N GLN A 170 11.57 -16.98 -0.43
CA GLN A 170 10.89 -17.94 -1.29
C GLN A 170 10.96 -17.49 -2.75
N ASP A 171 11.31 -18.43 -3.64
CA ASP A 171 11.21 -18.21 -5.08
C ASP A 171 9.74 -18.27 -5.52
N TYR A 172 9.05 -17.15 -5.30
CA TYR A 172 7.63 -17.05 -5.60
C TYR A 172 7.33 -17.08 -7.10
N ILE A 173 8.26 -16.61 -7.94
CA ILE A 173 8.12 -16.58 -9.39
C ILE A 173 8.06 -18.01 -9.95
N ASN A 174 8.95 -18.89 -9.47
CA ASN A 174 8.99 -20.29 -9.89
C ASN A 174 8.07 -21.20 -9.04
N LYS A 175 7.20 -20.60 -8.20
CA LYS A 175 6.19 -21.31 -7.38
C LYS A 175 6.78 -22.40 -6.48
N LYS A 176 8.02 -22.26 -6.03
CA LYS A 176 8.63 -23.16 -5.05
C LYS A 176 8.18 -22.72 -3.65
N GLU A 177 7.34 -23.53 -3.03
CA GLU A 177 6.90 -23.27 -1.68
C GLU A 177 8.05 -23.52 -0.69
N ALA A 178 8.28 -22.54 0.21
CA ALA A 178 9.24 -22.63 1.30
C ALA A 178 8.52 -22.88 2.63
N TYR A 179 9.21 -23.40 3.63
CA TYR A 179 8.66 -23.60 4.98
C TYR A 179 8.05 -22.28 5.55
N ALA A 180 8.74 -21.16 5.35
CA ALA A 180 8.28 -19.84 5.76
C ALA A 180 6.99 -19.35 5.07
N ALA A 181 6.51 -20.03 4.01
CA ALA A 181 5.25 -19.69 3.37
C ALA A 181 4.03 -19.97 4.29
N ARG A 182 4.13 -21.01 5.13
CA ARG A 182 3.06 -21.47 6.01
C ARG A 182 3.41 -21.39 7.49
N HIS A 183 4.64 -21.04 7.85
CA HIS A 183 5.14 -20.96 9.21
C HIS A 183 5.81 -19.60 9.44
N ALA A 184 5.79 -19.13 10.68
CA ALA A 184 6.29 -17.81 10.99
C ALA A 184 6.81 -17.74 12.43
N ASN A 185 7.96 -17.09 12.63
CA ASN A 185 8.52 -16.76 13.93
C ASN A 185 8.90 -15.29 13.95
N GLY A 186 7.98 -14.44 14.36
CA GLY A 186 8.12 -12.99 14.45
C GLY A 186 8.10 -12.49 15.89
N THR A 187 8.03 -11.18 16.05
CA THR A 187 7.98 -10.49 17.36
C THR A 187 6.63 -9.80 17.60
N GLY A 188 5.70 -9.91 16.65
CA GLY A 188 4.46 -9.15 16.61
C GLY A 188 3.41 -9.61 17.62
N PRO A 189 2.29 -8.87 17.71
CA PRO A 189 1.23 -9.10 18.71
C PRO A 189 0.47 -10.43 18.54
N PHE A 190 0.58 -11.09 17.38
CA PHE A 190 -0.07 -12.37 17.11
C PHE A 190 0.92 -13.38 16.54
N MET A 191 0.75 -14.64 16.91
CA MET A 191 1.44 -15.80 16.36
C MET A 191 0.60 -16.41 15.24
N LEU A 192 1.22 -16.85 14.15
CA LEU A 192 0.58 -17.71 13.16
C LEU A 192 0.38 -19.10 13.77
N GLN A 193 -0.87 -19.51 13.98
CA GLN A 193 -1.21 -20.81 14.55
C GLN A 193 -1.35 -21.89 13.46
N SER A 194 -2.07 -21.57 12.39
CA SER A 194 -2.26 -22.49 11.25
C SER A 194 -2.59 -21.74 9.97
N ARG A 195 -2.23 -22.33 8.85
CA ARG A 195 -2.59 -21.84 7.53
C ARG A 195 -2.98 -22.99 6.61
N GLU A 196 -4.21 -22.95 6.13
CA GLU A 196 -4.76 -23.79 5.09
C GLU A 196 -5.06 -22.89 3.89
N VAL A 197 -4.28 -23.07 2.79
CA VAL A 197 -4.32 -22.18 1.61
C VAL A 197 -5.71 -22.17 1.00
N ASP A 198 -6.22 -20.99 0.65
CA ASP A 198 -7.55 -20.73 0.09
C ASP A 198 -8.73 -21.14 1.00
N VAL A 199 -8.47 -21.56 2.25
CA VAL A 199 -9.50 -21.97 3.20
C VAL A 199 -9.52 -21.06 4.41
N LYS A 200 -8.46 -21.04 5.21
CA LYS A 200 -8.37 -20.22 6.42
C LYS A 200 -6.94 -20.03 6.92
N THR A 201 -6.72 -18.92 7.57
CA THR A 201 -5.50 -18.64 8.36
C THR A 201 -5.91 -18.24 9.77
N VAL A 202 -5.31 -18.88 10.78
CA VAL A 202 -5.62 -18.65 12.20
C VAL A 202 -4.41 -18.04 12.90
N PHE A 203 -4.66 -16.97 13.64
CA PHE A 203 -3.67 -16.30 14.47
C PHE A 203 -4.12 -16.35 15.94
N LYS A 204 -3.18 -16.48 16.85
CA LYS A 204 -3.38 -16.43 18.28
C LYS A 204 -2.63 -15.27 18.90
N ALA A 205 -3.22 -14.57 19.84
CA ALA A 205 -2.55 -13.48 20.55
C ALA A 205 -1.28 -13.99 21.24
N PHE A 206 -0.21 -13.19 21.17
CA PHE A 206 1.06 -13.47 21.82
C PHE A 206 1.13 -12.71 23.15
N ASP A 207 1.02 -13.43 24.26
CA ASP A 207 1.04 -12.85 25.60
C ASP A 207 2.43 -12.26 25.96
N GLY A 208 3.49 -12.79 25.32
CA GLY A 208 4.87 -12.31 25.47
C GLY A 208 5.22 -11.10 24.59
N TRP A 209 4.24 -10.48 23.94
CA TRP A 209 4.51 -9.31 23.10
C TRP A 209 5.09 -8.16 23.92
N TRP A 210 6.22 -7.62 23.48
CA TRP A 210 6.98 -6.61 24.20
C TRP A 210 6.23 -5.30 24.46
N ASP A 211 5.23 -4.97 23.60
CA ASP A 211 4.42 -3.74 23.68
C ASP A 211 2.99 -4.00 24.19
N GLN A 212 2.80 -5.05 24.97
CA GLN A 212 1.49 -5.50 25.49
C GLN A 212 0.70 -4.38 26.17
N ALA A 213 1.39 -3.45 26.83
CA ALA A 213 0.75 -2.29 27.47
C ALA A 213 0.05 -1.33 26.48
N LYS A 214 0.43 -1.39 25.19
CA LYS A 214 -0.21 -0.60 24.12
C LYS A 214 -1.26 -1.37 23.32
N ARG A 215 -1.50 -2.63 23.64
CA ARG A 215 -2.60 -3.40 23.01
C ARG A 215 -3.93 -2.70 23.34
N ARG A 216 -4.67 -2.34 22.30
CA ARG A 216 -5.96 -1.61 22.42
C ARG A 216 -7.17 -2.52 22.28
N GLY A 217 -7.01 -3.66 21.60
CA GLY A 217 -8.06 -4.63 21.35
C GLY A 217 -8.15 -5.71 22.43
N ASN A 218 -9.24 -6.47 22.38
CA ASN A 218 -9.50 -7.59 23.27
C ASN A 218 -9.51 -8.95 22.57
N VAL A 219 -9.13 -8.98 21.27
CA VAL A 219 -9.13 -10.21 20.47
C VAL A 219 -7.95 -11.10 20.85
N THR A 220 -8.23 -12.35 21.14
CA THR A 220 -7.22 -13.38 21.48
C THR A 220 -7.00 -14.38 20.35
N GLU A 221 -7.99 -14.52 19.45
CA GLU A 221 -7.91 -15.37 18.26
C GLU A 221 -8.45 -14.63 17.04
N VAL A 222 -7.76 -14.75 15.91
CA VAL A 222 -8.19 -14.17 14.63
C VAL A 222 -8.28 -15.26 13.59
N VAL A 223 -9.41 -15.32 12.90
CA VAL A 223 -9.65 -16.23 11.79
C VAL A 223 -9.85 -15.43 10.51
N TYR A 224 -8.94 -15.58 9.57
CA TYR A 224 -9.08 -15.04 8.23
C TYR A 224 -9.60 -16.12 7.28
N MET A 225 -10.63 -15.81 6.50
CA MET A 225 -11.21 -16.69 5.48
C MET A 225 -11.30 -15.94 4.15
N PRO A 226 -10.58 -16.36 3.09
CA PRO A 226 -10.73 -15.75 1.77
C PRO A 226 -12.09 -16.13 1.17
N ILE A 227 -12.85 -15.14 0.71
CA ILE A 227 -14.13 -15.36 0.02
C ILE A 227 -14.13 -14.55 -1.27
N GLN A 228 -13.91 -15.18 -2.41
CA GLN A 228 -13.74 -14.50 -3.70
C GLN A 228 -15.01 -13.78 -4.18
N SER A 229 -16.17 -14.41 -4.01
CA SER A 229 -17.46 -13.84 -4.43
C SER A 229 -17.88 -12.67 -3.53
N ALA A 230 -18.08 -11.49 -4.08
CA ALA A 230 -18.54 -10.30 -3.35
C ALA A 230 -19.92 -10.53 -2.70
N ALA A 231 -20.85 -11.20 -3.40
CA ALA A 231 -22.17 -11.51 -2.88
C ALA A 231 -22.08 -12.46 -1.67
N THR A 232 -21.20 -13.46 -1.73
CA THR A 232 -20.95 -14.40 -0.64
C THR A 232 -20.31 -13.70 0.57
N ARG A 233 -19.34 -12.76 0.35
CA ARG A 233 -18.76 -11.96 1.43
C ARG A 233 -19.81 -11.11 2.14
N THR A 234 -20.69 -10.45 1.35
CA THR A 234 -21.80 -9.66 1.90
C THR A 234 -22.77 -10.53 2.71
N ALA A 235 -23.12 -11.73 2.20
CA ALA A 235 -23.99 -12.67 2.93
C ALA A 235 -23.32 -13.17 4.22
N ALA A 236 -22.05 -13.52 4.19
CA ALA A 236 -21.29 -13.97 5.36
C ALA A 236 -21.23 -12.90 6.48
N LEU A 237 -21.12 -11.60 6.12
CA LEU A 237 -21.19 -10.50 7.09
C LEU A 237 -22.59 -10.34 7.68
N LEU A 238 -23.63 -10.39 6.85
CA LEU A 238 -25.01 -10.21 7.29
C LEU A 238 -25.48 -11.36 8.18
N SER A 239 -25.06 -12.60 7.90
CA SER A 239 -25.35 -13.78 8.72
C SER A 239 -24.54 -13.85 10.03
N GLY A 240 -23.44 -13.06 10.15
CA GLY A 240 -22.52 -13.13 11.28
C GLY A 240 -21.47 -14.24 11.18
N GLN A 241 -21.36 -14.93 10.06
CA GLN A 241 -20.27 -15.90 9.81
C GLN A 241 -18.89 -15.21 9.88
N VAL A 242 -18.80 -13.98 9.38
CA VAL A 242 -17.66 -13.09 9.58
C VAL A 242 -18.11 -11.79 10.25
N GLN A 243 -17.21 -11.18 11.01
CA GLN A 243 -17.49 -9.93 11.72
C GLN A 243 -16.98 -8.70 10.96
N PHE A 244 -16.11 -8.90 9.95
CA PHE A 244 -15.51 -7.81 9.18
C PHE A 244 -15.21 -8.24 7.73
N VAL A 245 -15.47 -7.31 6.79
CA VAL A 245 -15.13 -7.40 5.36
C VAL A 245 -14.24 -6.23 4.99
N LEU A 246 -13.02 -6.52 4.54
CA LEU A 246 -12.02 -5.50 4.18
C LEU A 246 -12.38 -4.75 2.89
N ASP A 247 -13.01 -5.43 1.94
CA ASP A 247 -13.30 -4.94 0.59
C ASP A 247 -14.75 -5.24 0.17
N PRO A 248 -15.76 -4.66 0.86
CA PRO A 248 -17.16 -4.81 0.46
C PRO A 248 -17.37 -4.20 -0.92
N ALA A 249 -18.17 -4.87 -1.75
CA ALA A 249 -18.48 -4.37 -3.08
C ALA A 249 -19.28 -3.06 -3.00
N THR A 250 -18.92 -2.07 -3.84
CA THR A 250 -19.54 -0.73 -3.80
C THR A 250 -21.04 -0.76 -4.09
N GLN A 251 -21.53 -1.70 -4.90
CA GLN A 251 -22.96 -1.89 -5.15
C GLN A 251 -23.73 -2.36 -3.92
N ASP A 252 -23.07 -3.02 -2.97
CA ASP A 252 -23.69 -3.56 -1.75
C ASP A 252 -23.67 -2.56 -0.59
N LEU A 253 -22.93 -1.45 -0.69
CA LEU A 253 -22.78 -0.47 0.39
C LEU A 253 -24.12 0.10 0.86
N GLY A 254 -25.05 0.38 -0.05
CA GLY A 254 -26.38 0.85 0.30
C GLY A 254 -27.14 -0.17 1.17
N ARG A 255 -27.11 -1.44 0.81
CA ARG A 255 -27.73 -2.54 1.57
C ARG A 255 -27.05 -2.75 2.94
N LEU A 256 -25.71 -2.68 2.97
CA LEU A 256 -24.94 -2.84 4.21
C LEU A 256 -25.21 -1.69 5.18
N LYS A 257 -25.27 -0.44 4.70
CA LYS A 257 -25.60 0.76 5.52
C LYS A 257 -27.03 0.73 6.06
N ALA A 258 -27.97 0.10 5.35
CA ALA A 258 -29.36 -0.06 5.79
C ALA A 258 -29.55 -1.19 6.80
N SER A 259 -28.57 -2.08 6.98
CA SER A 259 -28.67 -3.20 7.92
C SER A 259 -28.60 -2.69 9.39
N PRO A 260 -29.50 -3.14 10.28
CA PRO A 260 -29.45 -2.77 11.69
C PRO A 260 -28.23 -3.30 12.43
N ASP A 261 -27.59 -4.39 11.93
CA ASP A 261 -26.50 -5.11 12.60
C ASP A 261 -25.11 -4.80 12.04
N VAL A 262 -25.04 -4.05 10.95
CA VAL A 262 -23.79 -3.73 10.25
C VAL A 262 -23.51 -2.24 10.29
N LYS A 263 -22.25 -1.86 10.30
CA LYS A 263 -21.79 -0.50 10.04
C LYS A 263 -20.73 -0.51 8.94
N VAL A 264 -20.70 0.57 8.17
CA VAL A 264 -19.71 0.80 7.11
C VAL A 264 -18.85 2.00 7.50
N LEU A 265 -17.55 1.83 7.52
CA LEU A 265 -16.58 2.92 7.63
C LEU A 265 -16.05 3.22 6.23
N GLU A 266 -16.04 4.49 5.85
CA GLU A 266 -15.44 4.95 4.59
C GLU A 266 -14.37 5.98 4.94
N GLY A 267 -13.18 5.77 4.44
CA GLY A 267 -12.05 6.66 4.67
C GLY A 267 -11.14 6.72 3.44
N PRO A 268 -10.25 7.72 3.36
CA PRO A 268 -9.32 7.83 2.24
C PRO A 268 -8.37 6.64 2.23
N GLU A 269 -8.17 6.05 1.05
CA GLU A 269 -7.02 5.19 0.79
C GLU A 269 -5.82 6.05 0.41
N ASN A 270 -4.64 5.64 0.80
CA ASN A 270 -3.40 6.23 0.29
C ASN A 270 -3.18 5.84 -1.18
N ARG A 271 -4.07 6.30 -2.05
CA ARG A 271 -4.05 5.98 -3.48
C ARG A 271 -4.71 7.05 -4.33
N THR A 272 -3.99 7.49 -5.35
CA THR A 272 -4.55 8.28 -6.46
C THR A 272 -4.66 7.40 -7.69
N VAL A 273 -5.80 7.47 -8.39
CA VAL A 273 -6.02 6.84 -9.69
C VAL A 273 -5.89 7.90 -10.78
N MET A 274 -5.14 7.57 -11.83
CA MET A 274 -4.77 8.48 -12.91
C MET A 274 -4.62 7.73 -14.24
N ILE A 275 -4.50 8.48 -15.34
CA ILE A 275 -4.09 7.94 -16.64
C ILE A 275 -2.67 8.39 -16.93
N SER A 276 -1.84 7.46 -17.37
CA SER A 276 -0.51 7.69 -17.92
C SER A 276 -0.53 7.50 -19.44
N LEU A 277 0.22 8.31 -20.15
CA LEU A 277 0.26 8.38 -21.62
C LEU A 277 1.70 8.18 -22.10
N ASP A 278 1.88 7.49 -23.23
CA ASP A 278 3.19 7.33 -23.87
C ASP A 278 3.74 8.70 -24.31
N GLN A 279 4.75 9.20 -23.64
CA GLN A 279 5.38 10.49 -23.92
C GLN A 279 6.81 10.33 -24.50
N MET A 280 7.23 9.10 -24.77
CA MET A 280 8.59 8.82 -25.23
C MET A 280 8.68 8.59 -26.74
N ARG A 281 7.87 7.66 -27.28
CA ARG A 281 7.99 7.22 -28.68
C ARG A 281 7.61 8.36 -29.64
N ASP A 282 8.28 8.42 -30.77
CA ASP A 282 7.91 9.36 -31.85
C ASP A 282 6.60 8.92 -32.53
N VAL A 283 6.36 7.62 -32.62
CA VAL A 283 5.10 7.02 -33.06
C VAL A 283 4.64 6.04 -31.98
N SER A 284 3.45 6.28 -31.44
CA SER A 284 2.88 5.42 -30.40
C SER A 284 2.08 4.27 -31.03
N PRO A 285 2.26 3.00 -30.58
CA PRO A 285 1.82 1.83 -31.33
C PRO A 285 0.30 1.68 -31.47
N TYR A 286 -0.45 2.20 -30.49
CA TYR A 286 -1.93 2.07 -30.45
C TYR A 286 -2.64 3.40 -30.65
N VAL A 287 -2.01 4.32 -31.40
CA VAL A 287 -2.58 5.62 -31.76
C VAL A 287 -2.72 5.70 -33.27
N THR A 288 -3.92 6.01 -33.75
CA THR A 288 -4.27 6.04 -35.18
C THR A 288 -5.09 7.29 -35.51
N ASP A 289 -5.23 7.60 -36.77
CA ASP A 289 -6.32 8.47 -37.25
C ASP A 289 -7.68 7.77 -37.05
N LYS A 290 -8.75 8.43 -37.47
CA LYS A 290 -10.11 7.87 -37.39
C LYS A 290 -10.36 6.68 -38.31
N ASP A 291 -9.58 6.57 -39.37
CA ASP A 291 -9.64 5.49 -40.35
C ASP A 291 -8.79 4.28 -39.96
N GLY A 292 -8.10 4.36 -38.84
CA GLY A 292 -7.28 3.29 -38.27
C GLY A 292 -5.84 3.26 -38.78
N LYS A 293 -5.38 4.28 -39.52
CA LYS A 293 -3.99 4.39 -39.98
C LYS A 293 -3.11 4.96 -38.85
N PRO A 294 -1.89 4.43 -38.63
CA PRO A 294 -0.96 4.97 -37.64
C PRO A 294 -0.69 6.46 -37.88
N LEU A 295 -0.70 7.26 -36.82
CA LEU A 295 -0.29 8.66 -36.89
C LEU A 295 1.22 8.75 -37.13
N LYS A 296 1.65 9.79 -37.89
CA LYS A 296 3.07 10.06 -38.16
C LYS A 296 3.83 10.56 -36.96
N ALA A 297 3.14 11.11 -35.96
CA ALA A 297 3.72 11.61 -34.72
C ALA A 297 2.83 11.22 -33.53
N ASN A 298 3.45 11.02 -32.38
CA ASN A 298 2.77 10.73 -31.15
C ASN A 298 2.13 11.99 -30.55
N PRO A 299 0.78 12.10 -30.54
CA PRO A 299 0.08 13.28 -30.03
C PRO A 299 0.31 13.50 -28.53
N PHE A 300 0.60 12.45 -27.76
CA PHE A 300 0.76 12.54 -26.32
C PHE A 300 2.06 13.24 -25.88
N LYS A 301 3.03 13.48 -26.80
CA LYS A 301 4.21 14.31 -26.55
C LYS A 301 3.85 15.79 -26.42
N ASP A 302 2.77 16.24 -27.04
CA ASP A 302 2.29 17.62 -26.96
C ASP A 302 1.49 17.86 -25.66
N VAL A 303 1.95 18.81 -24.85
CA VAL A 303 1.27 19.17 -23.58
C VAL A 303 -0.16 19.64 -23.81
N ARG A 304 -0.47 20.31 -24.95
CA ARG A 304 -1.81 20.79 -25.28
C ARG A 304 -2.78 19.61 -25.45
N VAL A 305 -2.33 18.50 -26.04
CA VAL A 305 -3.13 17.27 -26.16
C VAL A 305 -3.40 16.66 -24.78
N ARG A 306 -2.38 16.58 -23.89
CA ARG A 306 -2.57 16.06 -22.54
C ARG A 306 -3.51 16.95 -21.72
N GLN A 307 -3.39 18.27 -21.85
CA GLN A 307 -4.33 19.23 -21.24
C GLN A 307 -5.74 19.09 -21.79
N ALA A 308 -5.90 18.90 -23.10
CA ALA A 308 -7.20 18.65 -23.72
C ALA A 308 -7.87 17.39 -23.15
N LEU A 309 -7.13 16.30 -23.04
CA LEU A 309 -7.63 15.08 -22.39
C LEU A 309 -8.07 15.35 -20.95
N SER A 310 -7.31 16.15 -20.20
CA SER A 310 -7.65 16.51 -18.82
C SER A 310 -8.90 17.38 -18.70
N TYR A 311 -9.05 18.43 -19.55
CA TYR A 311 -10.26 19.26 -19.62
C TYR A 311 -11.48 18.49 -20.12
N GLY A 312 -11.28 17.42 -20.87
CA GLY A 312 -12.34 16.52 -21.34
C GLY A 312 -12.92 15.62 -20.24
N VAL A 313 -12.32 15.55 -19.05
CA VAL A 313 -12.76 14.66 -17.97
C VAL A 313 -13.61 15.40 -16.93
N ASN A 314 -14.88 15.02 -16.80
CA ASN A 314 -15.75 15.44 -15.70
C ASN A 314 -15.50 14.59 -14.44
N ARG A 315 -14.47 14.97 -13.65
CA ARG A 315 -14.05 14.23 -12.46
C ARG A 315 -15.13 14.14 -11.40
N THR A 316 -15.86 15.23 -11.16
CA THR A 316 -16.97 15.26 -10.20
C THR A 316 -18.12 14.36 -10.64
N GLY A 317 -18.44 14.36 -11.94
CA GLY A 317 -19.42 13.44 -12.54
C GLY A 317 -18.97 11.97 -12.44
N LEU A 318 -17.70 11.69 -12.67
CA LEU A 318 -17.10 10.35 -12.54
C LEU A 318 -17.22 9.83 -11.09
N VAL A 319 -16.84 10.66 -10.10
CA VAL A 319 -16.95 10.33 -8.69
C VAL A 319 -18.39 10.04 -8.28
N ARG A 320 -19.33 10.89 -8.69
CA ARG A 320 -20.74 10.73 -8.35
C ARG A 320 -21.38 9.49 -8.99
N SER A 321 -21.16 9.30 -10.29
CA SER A 321 -21.94 8.31 -11.07
C SER A 321 -21.27 6.95 -11.15
N VAL A 322 -19.94 6.88 -11.30
CA VAL A 322 -19.19 5.62 -11.43
C VAL A 322 -18.68 5.13 -10.08
N MET A 323 -18.08 6.04 -9.29
CA MET A 323 -17.54 5.70 -7.97
C MET A 323 -18.58 5.74 -6.85
N ARG A 324 -19.82 6.19 -7.15
CA ARG A 324 -20.93 6.26 -6.17
C ARG A 324 -20.55 6.97 -4.88
N GLY A 325 -19.69 8.00 -4.98
CA GLY A 325 -19.18 8.75 -3.82
C GLY A 325 -17.97 8.13 -3.13
N SER A 326 -17.54 6.91 -3.49
CA SER A 326 -16.36 6.24 -2.91
C SER A 326 -15.04 6.73 -3.51
N ALA A 327 -14.93 8.03 -3.76
CA ALA A 327 -13.73 8.70 -4.25
C ALA A 327 -13.81 10.21 -4.00
N VAL A 328 -12.67 10.90 -4.10
CA VAL A 328 -12.59 12.36 -4.05
C VAL A 328 -11.83 12.84 -5.28
N ALA A 329 -12.44 13.68 -6.11
CA ALA A 329 -11.79 14.24 -7.30
C ALA A 329 -10.50 14.98 -6.93
N THR A 330 -9.44 14.82 -7.75
CA THR A 330 -8.14 15.47 -7.53
C THR A 330 -7.44 15.81 -8.83
N GLY A 331 -6.55 16.82 -8.77
CA GLY A 331 -5.61 17.18 -9.84
C GLY A 331 -4.18 16.70 -9.58
N SER A 332 -3.90 16.02 -8.47
CA SER A 332 -2.55 15.60 -8.07
C SER A 332 -2.38 14.09 -8.13
N ILE A 333 -1.16 13.64 -8.43
CA ILE A 333 -0.74 12.24 -8.31
C ILE A 333 -0.51 11.81 -6.85
N VAL A 334 -0.47 12.77 -5.93
CA VAL A 334 -0.25 12.56 -4.49
C VAL A 334 -1.49 13.02 -3.73
N MET A 335 -2.02 12.16 -2.87
CA MET A 335 -3.22 12.44 -2.11
C MET A 335 -2.96 13.37 -0.91
N ARG A 336 -4.01 13.94 -0.36
CA ARG A 336 -3.99 14.73 0.87
C ARG A 336 -3.36 13.96 2.03
N LYS A 337 -2.72 14.69 2.96
CA LYS A 337 -2.02 14.17 4.14
C LYS A 337 -0.69 13.44 3.86
N ILE A 338 -0.26 13.34 2.61
CA ILE A 338 1.10 12.89 2.28
C ILE A 338 2.06 14.08 2.43
N ALA A 339 3.23 13.86 3.01
CA ALA A 339 4.26 14.90 3.10
C ALA A 339 4.62 15.42 1.70
N GLY A 340 4.65 16.74 1.54
CA GLY A 340 4.85 17.40 0.24
C GLY A 340 3.59 17.62 -0.57
N TRP A 341 2.40 17.17 -0.11
CA TRP A 341 1.14 17.49 -0.80
C TRP A 341 0.98 19.01 -0.99
N ASP A 342 0.52 19.41 -2.16
CA ASP A 342 0.31 20.80 -2.55
C ASP A 342 -1.14 21.04 -2.95
N LYS A 343 -1.78 22.02 -2.31
CA LYS A 343 -3.19 22.37 -2.54
C LYS A 343 -3.43 22.84 -3.97
N ASP A 344 -2.50 23.62 -4.52
CA ASP A 344 -2.65 24.21 -5.85
C ASP A 344 -2.45 23.14 -6.93
N ALA A 345 -1.46 22.26 -6.77
CA ALA A 345 -1.27 21.10 -7.65
C ALA A 345 -2.46 20.13 -7.59
N ALA A 346 -3.12 20.02 -6.44
CA ALA A 346 -4.27 19.14 -6.23
C ALA A 346 -5.61 19.76 -6.65
N ALA A 347 -5.63 21.03 -7.07
CA ALA A 347 -6.83 21.67 -7.57
C ALA A 347 -7.45 20.84 -8.71
N VAL A 348 -8.73 20.54 -8.59
CA VAL A 348 -9.45 19.73 -9.60
C VAL A 348 -9.51 20.51 -10.90
N PRO A 349 -8.93 19.99 -12.02
CA PRO A 349 -9.03 20.66 -13.31
C PRO A 349 -10.49 20.83 -13.74
N GLU A 350 -10.80 21.99 -14.29
CA GLU A 350 -12.11 22.32 -14.82
C GLU A 350 -12.54 21.30 -15.91
N TYR A 351 -13.82 20.92 -15.90
CA TYR A 351 -14.41 20.20 -17.04
C TYR A 351 -14.85 21.20 -18.11
N ASN A 352 -14.11 21.29 -19.22
CA ASN A 352 -14.35 22.24 -20.28
C ASN A 352 -14.11 21.61 -21.67
N PRO A 353 -15.13 20.91 -22.23
CA PRO A 353 -15.01 20.27 -23.54
C PRO A 353 -14.72 21.23 -24.69
N ALA A 354 -15.18 22.49 -24.61
CA ALA A 354 -14.93 23.49 -25.63
C ALA A 354 -13.44 23.86 -25.66
N LYS A 355 -12.85 24.15 -24.50
CA LYS A 355 -11.39 24.39 -24.38
C LYS A 355 -10.58 23.17 -24.80
N ALA A 356 -11.03 21.96 -24.46
CA ALA A 356 -10.37 20.72 -24.88
C ALA A 356 -10.31 20.59 -26.42
N LYS A 357 -11.41 20.89 -27.13
CA LYS A 357 -11.43 20.89 -28.58
C LYS A 357 -10.52 21.95 -29.20
N ALA A 358 -10.51 23.15 -28.62
CA ALA A 358 -9.61 24.23 -29.08
C ALA A 358 -8.13 23.79 -28.98
N LEU A 359 -7.72 23.23 -27.82
CA LEU A 359 -6.35 22.74 -27.62
C LEU A 359 -5.98 21.60 -28.57
N LEU A 360 -6.91 20.67 -28.88
CA LEU A 360 -6.67 19.62 -29.88
C LEU A 360 -6.48 20.23 -31.28
N SER A 361 -7.28 21.23 -31.66
CA SER A 361 -7.13 21.94 -32.92
C SER A 361 -5.80 22.67 -33.03
N GLU A 362 -5.41 23.42 -31.98
CA GLU A 362 -4.11 24.11 -31.89
C GLU A 362 -2.92 23.16 -31.96
N ALA A 363 -3.09 21.93 -31.44
CA ALA A 363 -2.08 20.87 -31.50
C ALA A 363 -2.04 20.16 -32.88
N GLY A 364 -2.90 20.54 -33.84
CA GLY A 364 -2.94 19.95 -35.19
C GLY A 364 -3.91 18.77 -35.35
N TYR A 365 -4.80 18.57 -34.37
CA TYR A 365 -5.80 17.48 -34.41
C TYR A 365 -7.25 18.00 -34.35
N PRO A 366 -7.67 18.90 -35.28
CA PRO A 366 -9.02 19.48 -35.27
C PRO A 366 -10.13 18.43 -35.44
N SER A 367 -9.85 17.34 -36.17
CA SER A 367 -10.75 16.21 -36.32
C SER A 367 -10.62 15.14 -35.24
N GLY A 368 -9.67 15.31 -34.28
CA GLY A 368 -9.34 14.31 -33.30
C GLY A 368 -8.54 13.13 -33.86
N PHE A 369 -8.39 12.10 -33.07
CA PHE A 369 -7.68 10.85 -33.41
C PHE A 369 -8.24 9.68 -32.58
N ALA A 370 -7.77 8.46 -32.87
CA ALA A 370 -8.13 7.26 -32.10
C ALA A 370 -6.95 6.71 -31.32
N PHE A 371 -7.22 6.13 -30.15
CA PHE A 371 -6.20 5.42 -29.37
C PHE A 371 -6.81 4.30 -28.51
N THR A 372 -5.95 3.37 -28.06
CA THR A 372 -6.35 2.33 -27.10
C THR A 372 -5.98 2.78 -25.69
N LEU A 373 -6.95 2.64 -24.76
CA LEU A 373 -6.78 2.79 -23.33
C LEU A 373 -6.74 1.40 -22.68
N ASP A 374 -5.56 0.98 -22.23
CA ASP A 374 -5.41 -0.27 -21.49
C ASP A 374 -5.89 -0.10 -20.04
N CYS A 375 -6.71 -1.04 -19.55
CA CYS A 375 -7.35 -0.99 -18.24
C CYS A 375 -7.36 -2.35 -17.57
N PRO A 376 -7.11 -2.44 -16.27
CA PRO A 376 -7.45 -3.63 -15.51
C PRO A 376 -8.97 -3.71 -15.30
N ASN A 377 -9.47 -4.88 -14.90
CA ASN A 377 -10.89 -5.08 -14.56
C ASN A 377 -11.10 -5.75 -13.19
N ASN A 378 -10.01 -5.95 -12.44
CA ASN A 378 -10.05 -6.58 -11.12
C ASN A 378 -8.90 -6.09 -10.21
N ARG A 379 -8.50 -4.83 -10.35
CA ARG A 379 -7.40 -4.25 -9.57
C ARG A 379 -7.85 -3.10 -8.66
N TRP A 380 -8.62 -2.16 -9.18
CA TRP A 380 -9.13 -1.01 -8.44
C TRP A 380 -10.65 -0.98 -8.47
N ILE A 381 -11.23 -0.20 -7.56
CA ILE A 381 -12.69 -0.09 -7.48
C ILE A 381 -13.23 0.46 -8.80
N ASN A 382 -14.12 -0.29 -9.45
CA ASN A 382 -14.82 0.07 -10.69
C ASN A 382 -13.90 0.45 -11.88
N ASP A 383 -12.67 -0.07 -11.91
CA ASP A 383 -11.63 0.28 -12.88
C ASP A 383 -12.11 0.22 -14.36
N GLU A 384 -12.70 -0.87 -14.80
CA GLU A 384 -13.25 -0.99 -16.15
C GLU A 384 -14.36 0.04 -16.43
N ALA A 385 -15.26 0.26 -15.47
CA ALA A 385 -16.35 1.23 -15.60
C ALA A 385 -15.83 2.67 -15.70
N VAL A 386 -14.77 2.99 -14.96
CA VAL A 386 -14.05 4.27 -15.06
C VAL A 386 -13.48 4.47 -16.45
N CYS A 387 -12.80 3.47 -17.01
CA CYS A 387 -12.24 3.57 -18.36
C CYS A 387 -13.31 3.73 -19.44
N LYS A 388 -14.43 3.02 -19.36
CA LYS A 388 -15.57 3.19 -20.28
C LYS A 388 -16.17 4.58 -20.16
N ALA A 389 -16.27 5.15 -18.96
CA ALA A 389 -16.74 6.51 -18.74
C ALA A 389 -15.77 7.54 -19.34
N LEU A 390 -14.46 7.36 -19.18
CA LEU A 390 -13.43 8.22 -19.80
C LEU A 390 -13.54 8.20 -21.33
N ALA A 391 -13.68 7.02 -21.94
CA ALA A 391 -13.87 6.88 -23.38
C ALA A 391 -15.10 7.67 -23.88
N SER A 392 -16.22 7.58 -23.15
CA SER A 392 -17.45 8.33 -23.46
C SER A 392 -17.28 9.84 -23.30
N MET A 393 -16.48 10.29 -22.32
CA MET A 393 -16.18 11.71 -22.10
C MET A 393 -15.27 12.25 -23.22
N TRP A 394 -14.22 11.53 -23.60
CA TRP A 394 -13.29 11.93 -24.65
C TRP A 394 -13.91 11.88 -26.05
N ALA A 395 -14.92 11.04 -26.27
CA ALA A 395 -15.70 11.08 -27.50
C ALA A 395 -16.38 12.45 -27.71
N LYS A 396 -16.79 13.15 -26.65
CA LYS A 396 -17.40 14.50 -26.72
C LYS A 396 -16.41 15.58 -27.20
N ILE A 397 -15.13 15.34 -27.09
CA ILE A 397 -14.07 16.24 -27.59
C ILE A 397 -13.47 15.79 -28.93
N GLY A 398 -14.08 14.77 -29.58
CA GLY A 398 -13.71 14.33 -30.92
C GLY A 398 -12.72 13.18 -30.98
N LEU A 399 -12.38 12.57 -29.84
CA LEU A 399 -11.47 11.42 -29.79
C LEU A 399 -12.23 10.09 -29.84
N THR A 400 -11.63 9.08 -30.47
CA THR A 400 -12.15 7.71 -30.46
C THR A 400 -11.28 6.85 -29.54
N VAL A 401 -11.84 6.37 -28.43
CA VAL A 401 -11.07 5.59 -27.45
C VAL A 401 -11.57 4.15 -27.39
N ARG A 402 -10.69 3.21 -27.69
CA ARG A 402 -10.92 1.78 -27.55
C ARG A 402 -10.45 1.34 -26.17
N VAL A 403 -11.38 0.93 -25.31
CA VAL A 403 -11.05 0.39 -23.99
C VAL A 403 -10.63 -1.07 -24.14
N ASN A 404 -9.38 -1.37 -23.79
CA ASN A 404 -8.83 -2.72 -23.73
C ASN A 404 -8.78 -3.18 -22.28
N SER A 405 -9.85 -3.85 -21.84
CA SER A 405 -10.05 -4.27 -20.45
C SER A 405 -9.57 -5.71 -20.26
N MET A 406 -8.73 -5.94 -19.23
CA MET A 406 -8.12 -7.25 -18.97
C MET A 406 -7.86 -7.48 -17.47
N PRO A 407 -7.74 -8.76 -17.03
CA PRO A 407 -7.31 -9.05 -15.66
C PRO A 407 -5.92 -8.46 -15.33
N ARG A 408 -5.72 -8.09 -14.06
CA ARG A 408 -4.44 -7.51 -13.58
C ARG A 408 -3.21 -8.36 -13.91
N SER A 409 -3.38 -9.69 -13.98
CA SER A 409 -2.29 -10.63 -14.33
C SER A 409 -1.79 -10.49 -15.77
N GLN A 410 -2.63 -9.96 -16.67
CA GLN A 410 -2.27 -9.64 -18.04
C GLN A 410 -1.91 -8.16 -18.18
N TYR A 411 -2.61 -7.28 -17.47
CA TYR A 411 -2.43 -5.84 -17.51
C TYR A 411 -1.01 -5.41 -17.11
N PHE A 412 -0.53 -5.82 -15.94
CA PHE A 412 0.77 -5.35 -15.47
C PHE A 412 1.95 -5.80 -16.35
N PRO A 413 2.06 -7.07 -16.78
CA PRO A 413 3.11 -7.44 -17.72
C PRO A 413 3.11 -6.60 -18.99
N LYS A 414 1.92 -6.33 -19.57
CA LYS A 414 1.77 -5.52 -20.77
C LYS A 414 2.27 -4.09 -20.57
N VAL A 415 1.76 -3.36 -19.58
CA VAL A 415 2.09 -1.95 -19.41
C VAL A 415 3.52 -1.74 -18.86
N LEU A 416 4.04 -2.64 -18.03
CA LEU A 416 5.40 -2.56 -17.51
C LEU A 416 6.47 -2.90 -18.56
N SER A 417 6.13 -3.72 -19.56
CA SER A 417 6.99 -3.93 -20.74
C SER A 417 6.91 -2.79 -21.76
N PHE A 418 6.17 -1.72 -21.44
CA PHE A 418 5.94 -0.57 -22.32
C PHE A 418 5.12 -0.91 -23.58
N ASP A 419 4.36 -1.99 -23.58
CA ASP A 419 3.42 -2.34 -24.64
C ASP A 419 2.06 -1.65 -24.43
N THR A 420 2.05 -0.32 -24.40
CA THR A 420 0.87 0.52 -24.17
C THR A 420 1.06 1.90 -24.76
N SER A 421 -0.01 2.58 -25.12
CA SER A 421 -0.01 4.00 -25.49
C SER A 421 -0.70 4.87 -24.44
N ALA A 422 -1.69 4.31 -23.73
CA ALA A 422 -2.38 4.94 -22.61
C ALA A 422 -2.82 3.85 -21.64
N GLY A 423 -2.59 4.04 -20.35
CA GLY A 423 -2.95 3.06 -19.32
C GLY A 423 -3.41 3.70 -18.01
N MET A 424 -4.30 3.00 -17.29
CA MET A 424 -4.75 3.42 -15.98
C MET A 424 -3.69 3.07 -14.92
N VAL A 425 -3.36 4.00 -14.05
CA VAL A 425 -2.46 3.81 -12.91
C VAL A 425 -3.19 4.14 -11.63
N GLY A 426 -3.13 3.25 -10.65
CA GLY A 426 -3.52 3.54 -9.27
C GLY A 426 -2.30 3.40 -8.36
N TRP A 427 -1.81 4.52 -7.82
CA TRP A 427 -0.56 4.54 -7.08
C TRP A 427 -0.78 4.89 -5.62
N GLY A 428 -0.27 4.05 -4.73
CA GLY A 428 -0.22 4.28 -3.28
C GLY A 428 1.18 4.71 -2.85
N ILE A 429 1.25 5.73 -1.99
CA ILE A 429 2.52 6.28 -1.47
C ILE A 429 2.89 5.55 -0.18
N SER A 430 3.58 4.42 -0.26
CA SER A 430 3.88 3.56 0.89
C SER A 430 4.74 4.23 1.97
N THR A 431 5.58 5.18 1.58
CA THR A 431 6.42 5.95 2.51
C THR A 431 5.72 7.17 3.11
N PHE A 432 4.48 7.46 2.72
CA PHE A 432 3.74 8.69 3.08
C PHE A 432 4.51 9.99 2.80
N ASP A 433 5.38 9.96 1.79
CA ASP A 433 6.22 11.05 1.32
C ASP A 433 6.12 11.15 -0.20
N ALA A 434 5.88 12.35 -0.73
CA ALA A 434 5.64 12.57 -2.16
C ALA A 434 6.80 12.14 -3.07
N LEU A 435 8.03 12.12 -2.53
CA LEU A 435 9.20 11.64 -3.27
C LEU A 435 8.98 10.24 -3.83
N TYR A 436 8.31 9.35 -3.10
CA TYR A 436 8.06 7.99 -3.55
C TYR A 436 7.21 7.95 -4.83
N GLY A 437 6.15 8.76 -4.89
CA GLY A 437 5.31 8.88 -6.09
C GLY A 437 6.05 9.54 -7.25
N LEU A 438 6.71 10.67 -6.99
CA LEU A 438 7.50 11.42 -7.99
C LEU A 438 8.59 10.55 -8.60
N GLN A 439 9.37 9.84 -7.76
CA GLN A 439 10.44 8.96 -8.22
C GLN A 439 9.93 7.75 -9.01
N SER A 440 8.81 7.16 -8.59
CA SER A 440 8.29 5.94 -9.21
C SER A 440 7.56 6.21 -10.54
N LEU A 441 6.85 7.34 -10.63
CA LEU A 441 5.93 7.64 -11.73
C LEU A 441 6.46 8.67 -12.72
N SER A 442 7.16 9.71 -12.22
CA SER A 442 7.51 10.90 -13.03
C SER A 442 9.01 11.05 -13.30
N GLN A 443 9.88 10.32 -12.58
CA GLN A 443 11.31 10.30 -12.88
C GLN A 443 11.58 9.50 -14.16
N THR A 444 12.56 9.96 -14.95
CA THR A 444 13.03 9.22 -16.13
C THR A 444 13.38 7.77 -15.78
N PHE A 445 12.87 6.85 -16.58
CA PHE A 445 13.06 5.40 -16.35
C PHE A 445 14.53 4.99 -16.48
N ASP A 446 15.03 4.31 -15.47
CA ASP A 446 16.34 3.66 -15.45
C ASP A 446 16.26 2.31 -14.72
N ALA A 447 16.37 1.24 -15.49
CA ALA A 447 16.30 -0.13 -14.96
C ALA A 447 17.43 -0.47 -13.98
N LYS A 448 18.60 0.21 -14.07
CA LYS A 448 19.76 -0.06 -13.21
C LYS A 448 19.57 0.53 -11.81
N THR A 449 19.02 1.74 -11.74
CA THR A 449 18.81 2.45 -10.47
C THR A 449 17.42 2.22 -9.86
N GLY A 450 16.47 1.66 -10.65
CA GLY A 450 15.06 1.50 -10.25
C GLY A 450 14.26 2.81 -10.30
N ASN A 451 14.84 3.90 -10.81
CA ASN A 451 14.11 5.14 -11.02
C ASN A 451 13.03 4.96 -12.10
N GLY A 452 11.88 5.58 -11.92
CA GLY A 452 10.78 5.53 -12.89
C GLY A 452 10.26 4.13 -13.18
N ILE A 453 10.42 3.16 -12.25
CA ILE A 453 10.07 1.74 -12.51
C ILE A 453 8.59 1.52 -12.81
N SER A 454 7.74 2.41 -12.33
CA SER A 454 6.30 2.40 -12.58
C SER A 454 5.84 3.50 -13.56
N ASN A 455 6.80 4.17 -14.19
CA ASN A 455 6.57 5.15 -15.24
C ASN A 455 6.22 4.45 -16.56
N ILE A 456 4.97 3.97 -16.66
CA ILE A 456 4.48 3.23 -17.84
C ILE A 456 4.35 4.11 -19.07
N GLY A 457 4.32 5.44 -18.91
CA GLY A 457 4.32 6.41 -20.02
C GLY A 457 5.71 6.80 -20.51
N ARG A 458 6.78 6.29 -19.84
CA ARG A 458 8.18 6.65 -20.11
C ARG A 458 8.40 8.16 -20.18
N ILE A 459 7.75 8.89 -19.26
CA ILE A 459 7.94 10.31 -19.05
C ILE A 459 9.42 10.58 -18.82
N SER A 460 9.97 11.57 -19.52
CA SER A 460 11.35 12.05 -19.33
C SER A 460 11.35 13.57 -19.37
N ASN A 461 11.66 14.18 -18.23
CA ASN A 461 11.69 15.64 -18.08
C ASN A 461 12.88 16.03 -17.19
N ALA A 462 13.87 16.70 -17.79
CA ALA A 462 15.11 17.04 -17.10
C ALA A 462 14.89 17.93 -15.86
N LYS A 463 13.90 18.85 -15.87
CA LYS A 463 13.57 19.67 -14.71
C LYS A 463 12.97 18.83 -13.58
N MET A 464 12.11 17.86 -13.92
CA MET A 464 11.55 16.91 -12.95
C MET A 464 12.63 16.04 -12.33
N ASP A 465 13.55 15.51 -13.14
CA ASP A 465 14.68 14.70 -12.65
C ASP A 465 15.58 15.49 -11.71
N ALA A 466 15.87 16.77 -12.05
CA ALA A 466 16.65 17.66 -11.20
C ALA A 466 15.95 17.96 -9.86
N LEU A 467 14.65 18.24 -9.87
CA LEU A 467 13.85 18.46 -8.65
C LEU A 467 13.82 17.21 -7.76
N ILE A 468 13.59 16.03 -8.35
CA ILE A 468 13.61 14.76 -7.59
C ILE A 468 15.00 14.52 -7.00
N GLY A 469 16.07 14.82 -7.75
CA GLY A 469 17.44 14.75 -7.25
C GLY A 469 17.67 15.69 -6.06
N ALA A 470 17.20 16.93 -6.14
CA ALA A 470 17.28 17.92 -5.06
C ALA A 470 16.50 17.46 -3.82
N VAL A 471 15.27 16.94 -3.98
CA VAL A 471 14.46 16.39 -2.86
C VAL A 471 15.18 15.25 -2.15
N LYS A 472 15.89 14.38 -2.90
CA LYS A 472 16.66 13.27 -2.31
C LYS A 472 17.83 13.73 -1.46
N GLY A 473 18.46 14.85 -1.83
CA GLY A 473 19.64 15.38 -1.14
C GLY A 473 19.33 16.43 -0.06
N GLU A 474 18.13 17.01 -0.04
CA GLU A 474 17.77 18.08 0.90
C GLU A 474 17.48 17.54 2.29
N GLU A 475 18.18 18.08 3.28
CA GLU A 475 18.09 17.68 4.69
C GLU A 475 17.15 18.56 5.51
N ASN A 476 16.98 19.83 5.11
CA ASN A 476 16.04 20.72 5.77
C ASN A 476 14.60 20.32 5.42
N PRO A 477 13.75 19.95 6.39
CA PRO A 477 12.41 19.44 6.12
C PRO A 477 11.51 20.42 5.38
N ASP A 478 11.63 21.73 5.67
CA ASP A 478 10.78 22.76 5.05
C ASP A 478 11.19 22.98 3.60
N LYS A 479 12.49 23.15 3.33
CA LYS A 479 13.02 23.26 1.96
C LYS A 479 12.72 22.01 1.14
N ARG A 480 12.85 20.83 1.75
CA ARG A 480 12.51 19.56 1.09
C ARG A 480 11.03 19.50 0.72
N THR A 481 10.16 19.96 1.62
CA THR A 481 8.72 20.04 1.37
C THR A 481 8.42 20.99 0.21
N ASP A 482 9.07 22.15 0.15
CA ASP A 482 8.87 23.12 -0.93
C ASP A 482 9.36 22.58 -2.28
N LEU A 483 10.48 21.86 -2.33
CA LEU A 483 10.96 21.17 -3.54
C LEU A 483 9.95 20.11 -4.02
N MET A 484 9.36 19.33 -3.11
CA MET A 484 8.31 18.37 -3.47
C MET A 484 7.07 19.08 -4.05
N ARG A 485 6.66 20.19 -3.47
CA ARG A 485 5.54 21.02 -3.97
C ARG A 485 5.84 21.59 -5.35
N GLU A 486 7.07 22.10 -5.58
CA GLU A 486 7.49 22.55 -6.90
C GLU A 486 7.42 21.42 -7.94
N ALA A 487 7.90 20.23 -7.60
CA ALA A 487 7.79 19.07 -8.48
C ALA A 487 6.33 18.70 -8.80
N LEU A 488 5.44 18.74 -7.81
CA LEU A 488 4.01 18.47 -8.04
C LEU A 488 3.31 19.56 -8.88
N ARG A 489 3.72 20.83 -8.77
CA ARG A 489 3.25 21.89 -9.66
C ARG A 489 3.74 21.68 -11.08
N LEU A 490 5.01 21.30 -11.28
CA LEU A 490 5.55 20.94 -12.59
C LEU A 490 4.79 19.75 -13.20
N GLU A 491 4.48 18.72 -12.40
CA GLU A 491 3.65 17.56 -12.79
C GLU A 491 2.30 18.02 -13.38
N ARG A 492 1.61 18.90 -12.67
CA ARG A 492 0.34 19.49 -13.10
C ARG A 492 0.50 20.36 -14.37
N ASP A 493 1.45 21.29 -14.38
CA ASP A 493 1.59 22.28 -15.45
C ASP A 493 1.98 21.62 -16.78
N GLN A 494 2.80 20.59 -16.71
CA GLN A 494 3.18 19.74 -17.86
C GLN A 494 2.17 18.63 -18.15
N MET A 495 1.16 18.47 -17.30
CA MET A 495 0.16 17.38 -17.37
C MET A 495 0.83 16.03 -17.67
N LEU A 496 1.85 15.67 -16.87
CA LEU A 496 2.64 14.46 -17.08
C LEU A 496 1.76 13.21 -16.88
N HIS A 497 0.82 13.27 -15.93
CA HIS A 497 -0.30 12.34 -15.79
C HIS A 497 -1.63 13.07 -15.85
N ILE A 498 -2.72 12.34 -15.99
CA ILE A 498 -4.09 12.85 -15.87
C ILE A 498 -4.69 12.27 -14.58
N PRO A 499 -4.53 12.93 -13.40
CA PRO A 499 -5.14 12.49 -12.16
C PRO A 499 -6.68 12.54 -12.25
N LEU A 500 -7.33 11.57 -11.65
CA LEU A 500 -8.79 11.44 -11.67
C LEU A 500 -9.38 11.66 -10.28
N TYR A 501 -8.98 10.81 -9.32
CA TYR A 501 -9.52 10.85 -7.96
C TYR A 501 -8.59 10.15 -6.95
N GLU A 502 -8.71 10.56 -5.71
CA GLU A 502 -8.25 9.84 -4.53
C GLU A 502 -9.28 8.76 -4.20
N GLN A 503 -8.87 7.50 -4.10
CA GLN A 503 -9.78 6.39 -3.81
C GLN A 503 -10.18 6.40 -2.33
N MET A 504 -11.47 6.12 -2.05
CA MET A 504 -11.95 5.85 -0.70
C MET A 504 -12.04 4.36 -0.48
N ILE A 505 -11.71 3.91 0.73
CA ILE A 505 -11.82 2.50 1.11
C ILE A 505 -13.03 2.31 2.00
N PRO A 506 -14.04 1.54 1.58
CA PRO A 506 -15.08 1.07 2.48
C PRO A 506 -14.60 -0.16 3.26
N TRP A 507 -14.86 -0.19 4.56
CA TRP A 507 -14.77 -1.34 5.44
C TRP A 507 -16.16 -1.62 6.01
N ALA A 508 -16.64 -2.86 5.94
CA ALA A 508 -17.93 -3.22 6.51
C ALA A 508 -17.73 -4.19 7.69
N MET A 509 -18.46 -3.98 8.77
CA MET A 509 -18.32 -4.79 9.97
C MET A 509 -19.62 -4.88 10.77
N ARG A 510 -19.73 -5.88 11.62
CA ARG A 510 -20.79 -5.99 12.62
C ARG A 510 -20.71 -4.81 13.60
N LYS A 511 -21.85 -4.34 14.12
CA LYS A 511 -21.89 -3.16 15.03
C LYS A 511 -21.10 -3.33 16.32
N ASN A 512 -20.97 -4.57 16.81
CA ASN A 512 -20.20 -4.91 18.00
C ASN A 512 -18.67 -4.88 17.77
N VAL A 513 -18.18 -4.76 16.53
CA VAL A 513 -16.75 -4.66 16.21
C VAL A 513 -16.31 -3.21 16.16
N THR A 514 -15.19 -2.89 16.77
CA THR A 514 -14.52 -1.59 16.64
C THR A 514 -13.12 -1.79 16.07
N VAL A 515 -12.78 -1.00 15.06
CA VAL A 515 -11.47 -1.00 14.38
C VAL A 515 -11.00 0.43 14.16
N ILE A 516 -9.71 0.60 13.89
CA ILE A 516 -9.11 1.87 13.45
C ILE A 516 -8.98 1.81 11.94
N HIS A 517 -9.73 2.66 11.22
CA HIS A 517 -9.60 2.77 9.76
C HIS A 517 -8.28 3.46 9.40
N ARG A 518 -7.50 2.84 8.49
CA ARG A 518 -6.19 3.35 8.07
C ARG A 518 -6.12 3.60 6.57
N PRO A 519 -5.44 4.68 6.13
CA PRO A 519 -5.26 4.97 4.70
C PRO A 519 -4.42 3.94 3.94
N ASP A 520 -3.59 3.16 4.63
CA ASP A 520 -2.80 2.08 4.03
C ASP A 520 -3.61 0.79 3.79
N ASN A 521 -4.91 0.79 4.12
CA ASN A 521 -5.81 -0.37 4.01
C ASN A 521 -5.33 -1.59 4.79
N ARG A 522 -4.68 -1.38 5.93
CA ARG A 522 -4.19 -2.45 6.81
C ARG A 522 -4.98 -2.46 8.11
N LEU A 523 -5.59 -3.59 8.41
CA LEU A 523 -6.30 -3.81 9.66
C LEU A 523 -5.29 -4.06 10.79
N MET A 524 -5.32 -3.22 11.82
CA MET A 524 -4.51 -3.40 13.04
C MET A 524 -5.22 -4.39 13.96
N LEU A 525 -4.81 -5.65 13.95
CA LEU A 525 -5.45 -6.72 14.73
C LEU A 525 -5.34 -6.52 16.24
N ASP A 526 -4.23 -5.92 16.71
CA ASP A 526 -4.01 -5.55 18.11
C ASP A 526 -4.91 -4.41 18.63
N ALA A 527 -5.63 -3.73 17.72
CA ALA A 527 -6.57 -2.66 18.03
C ALA A 527 -8.05 -3.05 17.76
N VAL A 528 -8.32 -4.29 17.37
CA VAL A 528 -9.69 -4.77 17.16
C VAL A 528 -10.35 -5.07 18.49
N THR A 529 -11.55 -4.52 18.70
CA THR A 529 -12.41 -4.83 19.86
C THR A 529 -13.71 -5.46 19.40
N VAL A 530 -14.08 -6.58 20.00
CA VAL A 530 -15.37 -7.25 19.83
C VAL A 530 -16.09 -7.19 21.17
N LYS A 531 -17.31 -6.61 21.17
CA LYS A 531 -18.18 -6.46 22.35
C LYS A 531 -19.20 -7.60 22.42
#